data_c2f5a0e59f9ccae0ecdb02e334514fba
#
_entry.id   c2f5a0e59f9ccae0ecdb02e334514fba
#
_cell.length_a   1.000
_cell.length_b   1.000
_cell.length_c   1.000
_cell.angle_alpha   90.00
_cell.angle_beta   90.00
_cell.angle_gamma   90.00
#
_symmetry.space_group_name_H-M   'P 1'
#
loop_
_entity.id
_entity.type
_entity.pdbx_description
1 polymer ?
#
loop_
_entity_poly.entity_id
_entity_poly.type
_entity_poly.pdbx_seq_one_letter_code
_entity_poly.pdbx_strand_id
1 'polypeptide(L)'
;MYIIRVVTYTLSLLFCFVSCKTKQEEPLIIPEPGRLEQIDQRGVLNVCSYYNTTDYYVYMGIPKGFHYELVKDFADYLGVKLNIEVNTNIDESIQKLNEGKYDLIAMSLSVSNSRKEDVQFSQPLFTTRQVLVQHKSDTLIPSIQNLKGKEIFLQEGTFSTKFLQLLNDSLQLDLKITELEDVTFEDILLKIENGEIP
;
A
#
# COMPACT_ATOMS: atom_id res chain seq x y z
N MET A 1 -65.34 15.32 53.60
CA MET A 1 -65.42 15.29 52.12
C MET A 1 -64.61 16.40 51.44
N TYR A 2 -64.33 17.52 52.11
CA TYR A 2 -63.57 18.66 51.58
C TYR A 2 -61.99 18.40 51.58
N ILE A 3 -61.52 17.76 52.62
CA ILE A 3 -60.12 17.49 52.85
C ILE A 3 -59.52 16.52 51.74
N ILE A 4 -60.33 15.52 51.37
CA ILE A 4 -59.90 14.54 50.35
C ILE A 4 -59.77 15.20 48.94
N ARG A 5 -60.62 16.19 48.63
CA ARG A 5 -60.55 16.92 47.36
C ARG A 5 -59.35 17.87 47.25
N VAL A 6 -58.93 18.46 48.36
CA VAL A 6 -57.74 19.36 48.40
C VAL A 6 -56.46 18.57 48.24
N VAL A 7 -56.36 17.38 48.87
CA VAL A 7 -55.21 16.51 48.76
C VAL A 7 -55.01 15.95 47.31
N THR A 8 -56.16 15.65 46.64
CA THR A 8 -56.07 15.17 45.22
C THR A 8 -55.65 16.29 44.25
N TYR A 9 -56.05 17.53 44.47
CA TYR A 9 -55.62 18.66 43.64
C TYR A 9 -54.19 19.06 43.90
N THR A 10 -53.64 18.98 45.10
CA THR A 10 -52.21 19.25 45.40
C THR A 10 -51.30 18.16 44.87
N LEU A 11 -51.73 16.89 44.87
CA LEU A 11 -50.99 15.79 44.31
C LEU A 11 -50.93 15.83 42.75
N SER A 12 -52.02 16.34 42.11
CA SER A 12 -52.09 16.52 40.66
C SER A 12 -51.23 17.70 40.18
N LEU A 13 -51.04 18.76 40.97
CA LEU A 13 -50.16 19.88 40.64
C LEU A 13 -48.67 19.56 40.79
N LEU A 14 -48.36 18.60 41.69
CA LEU A 14 -46.93 18.19 41.87
C LEU A 14 -46.40 17.31 40.72
N PHE A 15 -47.30 16.69 39.95
CA PHE A 15 -46.90 15.81 38.83
C PHE A 15 -46.63 16.56 37.52
N CYS A 16 -46.99 17.86 37.41
CA CYS A 16 -46.75 18.66 36.20
C CYS A 16 -45.31 19.24 36.07
N PHE A 17 -44.48 19.12 37.11
CA PHE A 17 -43.13 19.73 37.09
C PHE A 17 -41.99 18.78 36.79
N VAL A 18 -42.23 17.50 36.52
CA VAL A 18 -41.15 16.50 36.29
C VAL A 18 -40.94 16.19 34.82
N SER A 19 -41.48 16.94 33.86
CA SER A 19 -41.32 16.71 32.44
C SER A 19 -40.47 17.81 31.76
N CYS A 20 -39.38 18.26 32.41
CA CYS A 20 -38.30 18.88 31.71
C CYS A 20 -37.39 17.75 31.17
N LYS A 21 -37.70 17.24 29.98
CA LYS A 21 -36.71 16.51 29.18
C LYS A 21 -35.57 17.48 28.85
N THR A 22 -34.49 17.38 29.60
CA THR A 22 -33.19 17.91 29.14
C THR A 22 -32.96 17.33 27.77
N LYS A 23 -33.00 18.17 26.74
CA LYS A 23 -32.58 17.83 25.40
C LYS A 23 -31.08 17.51 25.54
N GLN A 24 -30.72 16.22 25.59
CA GLN A 24 -29.37 15.82 25.47
C GLN A 24 -28.92 16.34 24.09
N GLU A 25 -28.07 17.33 24.08
CA GLU A 25 -27.37 17.72 22.86
C GLU A 25 -26.58 16.48 22.43
N GLU A 26 -26.97 15.87 21.31
CA GLU A 26 -26.17 14.85 20.70
C GLU A 26 -24.78 15.46 20.48
N PRO A 27 -23.69 14.74 20.86
CA PRO A 27 -22.36 15.24 20.65
C PRO A 27 -22.22 15.54 19.15
N LEU A 28 -21.76 16.75 18.82
CA LEU A 28 -21.50 17.17 17.48
C LEU A 28 -20.41 16.24 16.95
N ILE A 29 -20.78 15.28 16.10
CA ILE A 29 -19.83 14.40 15.42
C ILE A 29 -19.15 15.30 14.39
N ILE A 30 -17.97 15.86 14.77
CA ILE A 30 -17.08 16.52 13.83
C ILE A 30 -16.51 15.39 12.99
N PRO A 31 -16.79 15.31 11.68
CA PRO A 31 -16.19 14.29 10.83
C PRO A 31 -14.67 14.40 10.93
N GLU A 32 -14.00 13.25 11.06
CA GLU A 32 -12.53 13.25 11.03
C GLU A 32 -12.04 13.87 9.72
N PRO A 33 -10.98 14.68 9.77
CA PRO A 33 -10.42 15.32 8.59
C PRO A 33 -9.99 14.26 7.56
N GLY A 34 -10.31 14.50 6.29
CA GLY A 34 -9.88 13.64 5.19
C GLY A 34 -8.35 13.55 5.12
N ARG A 35 -7.84 12.49 4.48
CA ARG A 35 -6.38 12.25 4.43
C ARG A 35 -5.60 13.47 3.91
N LEU A 36 -6.09 14.11 2.85
CA LEU A 36 -5.45 15.30 2.28
C LEU A 36 -5.40 16.47 3.27
N GLU A 37 -6.47 16.68 4.02
CA GLU A 37 -6.53 17.71 5.06
C GLU A 37 -5.55 17.41 6.21
N GLN A 38 -5.38 16.16 6.59
CA GLN A 38 -4.38 15.75 7.59
C GLN A 38 -2.96 16.00 7.10
N ILE A 39 -2.67 15.77 5.80
CA ILE A 39 -1.38 16.07 5.18
C ILE A 39 -1.10 17.58 5.21
N ASP A 40 -2.09 18.39 4.81
CA ASP A 40 -2.00 19.86 4.82
C ASP A 40 -1.74 20.40 6.23
N GLN A 41 -2.54 19.98 7.22
CA GLN A 41 -2.38 20.37 8.62
C GLN A 41 -1.01 20.00 9.20
N ARG A 42 -0.48 18.83 8.83
CA ARG A 42 0.83 18.34 9.26
C ARG A 42 1.97 19.02 8.51
N GLY A 43 1.73 19.52 7.30
CA GLY A 43 2.73 20.14 6.43
C GLY A 43 3.77 19.16 5.88
N VAL A 44 3.49 17.85 5.89
CA VAL A 44 4.41 16.80 5.45
C VAL A 44 3.64 15.69 4.74
N LEU A 45 4.13 15.29 3.57
CA LEU A 45 3.72 14.08 2.83
C LEU A 45 4.69 12.95 3.15
N ASN A 46 4.22 11.90 3.83
CA ASN A 46 5.03 10.71 4.14
C ASN A 46 4.86 9.67 3.04
N VAL A 47 5.95 9.36 2.37
CA VAL A 47 5.96 8.45 1.21
C VAL A 47 6.88 7.28 1.48
N CYS A 48 6.38 6.06 1.23
CA CYS A 48 7.21 4.87 1.14
C CYS A 48 7.67 4.69 -0.30
N SER A 49 8.97 4.44 -0.50
CA SER A 49 9.54 4.13 -1.81
C SER A 49 10.45 2.91 -1.74
N TYR A 50 10.88 2.43 -2.88
CA TYR A 50 11.80 1.31 -3.00
C TYR A 50 13.17 1.78 -3.49
N TYR A 51 14.25 1.30 -2.87
CA TYR A 51 15.61 1.68 -3.27
C TYR A 51 16.05 0.86 -4.48
N ASN A 52 16.02 1.48 -5.64
CA ASN A 52 16.50 0.93 -6.90
C ASN A 52 16.79 2.07 -7.89
N THR A 53 17.33 1.73 -9.05
CA THR A 53 17.75 2.69 -10.09
C THR A 53 16.58 3.43 -10.76
N THR A 54 15.34 3.01 -10.55
CA THR A 54 14.14 3.61 -11.17
C THR A 54 13.31 4.39 -10.16
N ASP A 55 13.04 3.81 -8.98
CA ASP A 55 12.07 4.37 -8.04
C ASP A 55 12.69 5.49 -7.19
N TYR A 56 13.73 5.16 -6.44
CA TYR A 56 14.46 6.08 -5.58
C TYR A 56 15.90 5.64 -5.37
N TYR A 57 16.85 6.52 -5.57
CA TYR A 57 18.26 6.31 -5.25
C TYR A 57 18.94 7.64 -4.93
N VAL A 58 20.12 7.59 -4.34
CA VAL A 58 20.92 8.77 -4.04
C VAL A 58 22.18 8.75 -4.91
N TYR A 59 22.36 9.78 -5.73
CA TYR A 59 23.55 9.96 -6.55
C TYR A 59 24.29 11.23 -6.14
N MET A 60 25.55 11.10 -5.73
CA MET A 60 26.38 12.21 -5.22
C MET A 60 25.69 13.04 -4.14
N GLY A 61 24.95 12.39 -3.24
CA GLY A 61 24.21 13.06 -2.16
C GLY A 61 22.88 13.70 -2.58
N ILE A 62 22.50 13.55 -3.85
CA ILE A 62 21.26 14.11 -4.39
C ILE A 62 20.25 12.98 -4.63
N PRO A 63 19.05 13.04 -4.03
CA PRO A 63 17.97 12.11 -4.31
C PRO A 63 17.54 12.18 -5.78
N LYS A 64 17.31 11.02 -6.38
CA LYS A 64 16.92 10.82 -7.77
C LYS A 64 15.95 9.65 -7.87
N GLY A 65 15.30 9.52 -9.00
CA GLY A 65 14.41 8.42 -9.37
C GLY A 65 13.10 8.92 -9.92
N PHE A 66 12.50 8.14 -10.81
CA PHE A 66 11.24 8.54 -11.46
C PHE A 66 10.10 8.74 -10.46
N HIS A 67 9.92 7.77 -9.54
CA HIS A 67 8.86 7.89 -8.54
C HIS A 67 9.18 8.97 -7.50
N TYR A 68 10.46 9.14 -7.15
CA TYR A 68 10.87 10.24 -6.27
C TYR A 68 10.53 11.61 -6.87
N GLU A 69 10.88 11.85 -8.12
CA GLU A 69 10.64 13.13 -8.78
C GLU A 69 9.13 13.40 -8.89
N LEU A 70 8.35 12.36 -9.23
CA LEU A 70 6.88 12.48 -9.31
C LEU A 70 6.25 12.88 -7.97
N VAL A 71 6.65 12.23 -6.86
CA VAL A 71 6.07 12.57 -5.55
C VAL A 71 6.64 13.86 -4.98
N LYS A 72 7.84 14.25 -5.39
CA LYS A 72 8.41 15.56 -5.05
C LYS A 72 7.59 16.68 -5.69
N ASP A 73 7.28 16.56 -6.98
CA ASP A 73 6.42 17.52 -7.68
C ASP A 73 5.02 17.57 -7.05
N PHE A 74 4.50 16.42 -6.63
CA PHE A 74 3.20 16.37 -5.94
C PHE A 74 3.25 17.05 -4.56
N ALA A 75 4.30 16.84 -3.76
CA ALA A 75 4.48 17.53 -2.48
C ALA A 75 4.64 19.06 -2.68
N ASP A 76 5.40 19.45 -3.68
CA ASP A 76 5.57 20.87 -4.05
C ASP A 76 4.22 21.50 -4.49
N TYR A 77 3.41 20.76 -5.26
CA TYR A 77 2.06 21.18 -5.64
C TYR A 77 1.12 21.36 -4.42
N LEU A 78 1.22 20.48 -3.43
CA LEU A 78 0.47 20.59 -2.18
C LEU A 78 1.03 21.68 -1.24
N GLY A 79 2.23 22.18 -1.48
CA GLY A 79 2.91 23.15 -0.60
C GLY A 79 3.41 22.53 0.71
N VAL A 80 3.67 21.20 0.74
CA VAL A 80 4.11 20.47 1.92
C VAL A 80 5.53 19.91 1.73
N LYS A 81 6.18 19.54 2.84
CA LYS A 81 7.48 18.86 2.78
C LYS A 81 7.31 17.39 2.38
N LEU A 82 8.22 16.89 1.56
CA LEU A 82 8.31 15.47 1.25
C LEU A 82 9.20 14.77 2.29
N ASN A 83 8.69 13.69 2.87
CA ASN A 83 9.45 12.74 3.69
C ASN A 83 9.41 11.38 3.01
N ILE A 84 10.59 10.82 2.66
CA ILE A 84 10.73 9.50 2.01
C ILE A 84 11.30 8.51 3.02
N GLU A 85 10.63 7.38 3.16
CA GLU A 85 11.13 6.19 3.85
C GLU A 85 11.28 5.06 2.82
N VAL A 86 12.39 4.35 2.88
CA VAL A 86 12.65 3.19 2.02
C VAL A 86 12.24 1.91 2.74
N ASN A 87 11.49 1.06 2.05
CA ASN A 87 11.16 -0.28 2.54
C ASN A 87 11.21 -1.28 1.37
N THR A 88 11.92 -2.38 1.55
CA THR A 88 12.07 -3.45 0.56
C THR A 88 10.94 -4.47 0.60
N ASN A 89 10.20 -4.56 1.72
CA ASN A 89 9.07 -5.45 1.88
C ASN A 89 7.76 -4.74 1.47
N ILE A 90 7.16 -5.20 0.38
CA ILE A 90 5.94 -4.59 -0.19
C ILE A 90 4.74 -4.79 0.73
N ASP A 91 4.59 -5.97 1.32
CA ASP A 91 3.44 -6.29 2.18
C ASP A 91 3.49 -5.47 3.48
N GLU A 92 4.67 -5.31 4.06
CA GLU A 92 4.90 -4.41 5.20
C GLU A 92 4.60 -2.94 4.83
N SER A 93 4.96 -2.52 3.62
CA SER A 93 4.68 -1.17 3.14
C SER A 93 3.18 -0.92 3.01
N ILE A 94 2.42 -1.89 2.50
CA ILE A 94 0.96 -1.84 2.41
C ILE A 94 0.34 -1.80 3.81
N GLN A 95 0.81 -2.64 4.73
CA GLN A 95 0.35 -2.62 6.12
C GLN A 95 0.56 -1.24 6.75
N LYS A 96 1.75 -0.67 6.65
CA LYS A 96 2.09 0.65 7.20
C LYS A 96 1.30 1.80 6.56
N LEU A 97 0.94 1.67 5.25
CA LEU A 97 0.04 2.60 4.59
C LEU A 97 -1.36 2.55 5.23
N ASN A 98 -1.89 1.35 5.47
CA ASN A 98 -3.20 1.16 6.10
C ASN A 98 -3.23 1.60 7.57
N GLU A 99 -2.12 1.45 8.28
CA GLU A 99 -1.94 1.97 9.64
C GLU A 99 -1.79 3.50 9.69
N GLY A 100 -1.66 4.15 8.53
CA GLY A 100 -1.52 5.59 8.44
C GLY A 100 -0.11 6.13 8.67
N LYS A 101 0.91 5.28 8.72
CA LYS A 101 2.31 5.69 8.80
C LYS A 101 2.77 6.36 7.51
N TYR A 102 2.34 5.84 6.38
CA TYR A 102 2.54 6.43 5.06
C TYR A 102 1.24 7.04 4.54
N ASP A 103 1.36 8.07 3.73
CA ASP A 103 0.26 8.67 2.98
C ASP A 103 0.17 8.07 1.57
N LEU A 104 1.32 7.66 1.04
CA LEU A 104 1.48 7.18 -0.33
C LEU A 104 2.60 6.14 -0.40
N ILE A 105 2.45 5.16 -1.30
CA ILE A 105 3.52 4.27 -1.75
C ILE A 105 3.88 4.66 -3.18
N ALA A 106 5.14 5.05 -3.39
CA ALA A 106 5.68 5.49 -4.67
C ALA A 106 6.81 4.56 -5.12
N MET A 107 6.42 3.49 -5.80
CA MET A 107 7.32 2.48 -6.37
C MET A 107 6.65 1.78 -7.55
N SER A 108 7.43 1.01 -8.30
CA SER A 108 6.95 0.19 -9.43
C SER A 108 6.07 -0.96 -8.95
N LEU A 109 4.84 -0.66 -8.55
CA LEU A 109 3.90 -1.62 -7.99
C LEU A 109 2.87 -2.07 -9.05
N SER A 110 2.84 -3.38 -9.32
CA SER A 110 1.84 -3.95 -10.23
C SER A 110 0.43 -3.89 -9.64
N VAL A 111 -0.52 -3.42 -10.44
CA VAL A 111 -1.94 -3.41 -10.09
C VAL A 111 -2.48 -4.84 -10.19
N SER A 112 -2.93 -5.42 -9.09
CA SER A 112 -3.58 -6.74 -9.03
C SER A 112 -4.90 -6.68 -8.28
N ASN A 113 -5.79 -7.64 -8.53
CA ASN A 113 -7.08 -7.67 -7.83
C ASN A 113 -6.90 -7.90 -6.33
N SER A 114 -5.93 -8.72 -5.92
CA SER A 114 -5.65 -8.93 -4.49
C SER A 114 -5.19 -7.64 -3.81
N ARG A 115 -4.30 -6.88 -4.43
CA ARG A 115 -3.83 -5.60 -3.86
C ARG A 115 -4.90 -4.52 -3.82
N LYS A 116 -5.86 -4.56 -4.76
CA LYS A 116 -7.01 -3.62 -4.76
C LYS A 116 -7.97 -3.82 -3.59
N GLU A 117 -7.91 -4.97 -2.91
CA GLU A 117 -8.68 -5.22 -1.69
C GLU A 117 -8.07 -4.45 -0.51
N ASP A 118 -6.75 -4.23 -0.54
CA ASP A 118 -6.01 -3.62 0.56
C ASP A 118 -5.71 -2.13 0.33
N VAL A 119 -5.50 -1.71 -0.93
CA VAL A 119 -5.08 -0.34 -1.27
C VAL A 119 -5.78 0.20 -2.51
N GLN A 120 -5.88 1.53 -2.57
CA GLN A 120 -6.32 2.24 -3.76
C GLN A 120 -5.13 2.62 -4.63
N PHE A 121 -5.25 2.41 -5.93
CA PHE A 121 -4.25 2.81 -6.91
C PHE A 121 -4.62 4.13 -7.59
N SER A 122 -3.62 4.92 -7.94
CA SER A 122 -3.76 6.03 -8.88
C SER A 122 -4.07 5.52 -10.29
N GLN A 123 -4.18 6.42 -11.26
CA GLN A 123 -4.16 6.01 -12.66
C GLN A 123 -2.82 5.32 -12.98
N PRO A 124 -2.84 4.23 -13.78
CA PRO A 124 -1.60 3.56 -14.19
C PRO A 124 -0.64 4.53 -14.89
N LEU A 125 0.61 4.58 -14.45
CA LEU A 125 1.63 5.42 -15.07
C LEU A 125 2.11 4.84 -16.39
N PHE A 126 2.22 3.51 -16.47
CA PHE A 126 2.63 2.79 -17.68
C PHE A 126 2.14 1.34 -17.66
N THR A 127 2.18 0.70 -18.82
CA THR A 127 1.91 -0.74 -18.95
C THR A 127 3.20 -1.43 -19.37
N THR A 128 3.55 -2.51 -18.70
CA THR A 128 4.75 -3.30 -18.97
C THR A 128 4.42 -4.78 -19.17
N ARG A 129 5.44 -5.56 -19.51
CA ARG A 129 5.35 -7.01 -19.64
C ARG A 129 6.38 -7.66 -18.73
N GLN A 130 6.06 -8.82 -18.23
CA GLN A 130 7.04 -9.68 -17.59
C GLN A 130 7.92 -10.32 -18.65
N VAL A 131 9.19 -10.42 -18.37
CA VAL A 131 10.19 -11.08 -19.22
C VAL A 131 10.98 -12.07 -18.38
N LEU A 132 11.42 -13.16 -19.00
CA LEU A 132 12.39 -14.06 -18.42
C LEU A 132 13.78 -13.53 -18.75
N VAL A 133 14.64 -13.44 -17.74
CA VAL A 133 16.06 -13.14 -17.90
C VAL A 133 16.84 -14.39 -17.61
N GLN A 134 17.84 -14.69 -18.43
CA GLN A 134 18.76 -15.82 -18.27
C GLN A 134 20.17 -15.42 -18.65
N HIS A 135 21.17 -16.17 -18.19
CA HIS A 135 22.55 -15.92 -18.57
C HIS A 135 22.73 -16.09 -20.09
N LYS A 136 23.52 -15.21 -20.70
CA LYS A 136 23.72 -15.18 -22.18
C LYS A 136 24.32 -16.43 -22.75
N SER A 137 25.14 -17.15 -21.97
CA SER A 137 25.78 -18.42 -22.41
C SER A 137 24.82 -19.63 -22.36
N ASP A 138 23.64 -19.49 -21.73
CA ASP A 138 22.70 -20.59 -21.57
C ASP A 138 21.91 -20.83 -22.86
N THR A 139 21.41 -22.04 -23.01
CA THR A 139 20.47 -22.34 -24.09
C THR A 139 19.22 -21.53 -23.92
N LEU A 140 18.91 -20.69 -24.91
CA LEU A 140 17.73 -19.82 -24.89
C LEU A 140 16.45 -20.64 -24.64
N ILE A 141 15.63 -20.17 -23.72
CA ILE A 141 14.31 -20.70 -23.43
C ILE A 141 13.30 -19.96 -24.33
N PRO A 142 12.86 -20.55 -25.44
CA PRO A 142 12.10 -19.81 -26.46
C PRO A 142 10.61 -19.68 -26.12
N SER A 143 10.09 -20.46 -25.19
CA SER A 143 8.67 -20.46 -24.84
C SER A 143 8.41 -20.89 -23.40
N ILE A 144 7.21 -20.61 -22.92
CA ILE A 144 6.76 -20.98 -21.57
C ILE A 144 6.82 -22.50 -21.34
N GLN A 145 6.52 -23.31 -22.36
CA GLN A 145 6.55 -24.76 -22.27
C GLN A 145 7.97 -25.30 -22.00
N ASN A 146 8.99 -24.57 -22.45
CA ASN A 146 10.40 -24.93 -22.22
C ASN A 146 10.88 -24.62 -20.79
N LEU A 147 10.03 -24.00 -19.96
CA LEU A 147 10.30 -23.80 -18.54
C LEU A 147 10.09 -25.08 -17.70
N LYS A 148 9.52 -26.14 -18.26
CA LYS A 148 9.23 -27.37 -17.54
C LYS A 148 10.43 -27.90 -16.76
N GLY A 149 10.27 -28.10 -15.44
CA GLY A 149 11.31 -28.57 -14.53
C GLY A 149 12.43 -27.56 -14.25
N LYS A 150 12.28 -26.31 -14.65
CA LYS A 150 13.26 -25.26 -14.40
C LYS A 150 13.05 -24.63 -13.04
N GLU A 151 14.13 -24.07 -12.49
CA GLU A 151 14.10 -23.21 -11.32
C GLU A 151 14.07 -21.74 -11.76
N ILE A 152 13.19 -20.94 -11.13
CA ILE A 152 13.04 -19.50 -11.39
C ILE A 152 13.23 -18.78 -10.06
N PHE A 153 14.09 -17.76 -10.11
CA PHE A 153 14.40 -16.91 -8.97
C PHE A 153 13.64 -15.60 -9.09
N LEU A 154 13.04 -15.18 -7.99
CA LEU A 154 12.27 -13.94 -7.90
C LEU A 154 12.65 -13.20 -6.62
N GLN A 155 12.41 -11.91 -6.63
CA GLN A 155 12.40 -11.16 -5.40
C GLN A 155 11.13 -11.45 -4.60
N GLU A 156 11.25 -11.63 -3.29
CA GLU A 156 10.14 -11.88 -2.38
C GLU A 156 9.04 -10.81 -2.47
N GLY A 157 7.78 -11.22 -2.28
CA GLY A 157 6.62 -10.32 -2.23
C GLY A 157 6.23 -9.70 -3.57
N THR A 158 6.84 -10.13 -4.69
CA THR A 158 6.46 -9.62 -6.01
C THR A 158 5.21 -10.30 -6.54
N PHE A 159 4.45 -9.59 -7.39
CA PHE A 159 3.30 -10.18 -8.08
C PHE A 159 3.69 -11.39 -8.94
N SER A 160 4.94 -11.45 -9.39
CA SER A 160 5.46 -12.51 -10.26
C SER A 160 5.37 -13.89 -9.64
N THR A 161 5.55 -14.03 -8.34
CA THR A 161 5.43 -15.32 -7.64
C THR A 161 4.05 -15.93 -7.82
N LYS A 162 3.01 -15.16 -7.48
CA LYS A 162 1.62 -15.64 -7.60
C LYS A 162 1.24 -15.94 -9.06
N PHE A 163 1.71 -15.11 -9.97
CA PHE A 163 1.49 -15.32 -11.41
C PHE A 163 2.16 -16.61 -11.89
N LEU A 164 3.42 -16.87 -11.52
CA LEU A 164 4.14 -18.10 -11.90
C LEU A 164 3.55 -19.34 -11.24
N GLN A 165 3.05 -19.26 -10.01
CA GLN A 165 2.35 -20.36 -9.36
C GLN A 165 1.09 -20.75 -10.16
N LEU A 166 0.24 -19.78 -10.52
CA LEU A 166 -0.94 -20.03 -11.33
C LEU A 166 -0.59 -20.61 -12.73
N LEU A 167 0.48 -20.12 -13.33
CA LEU A 167 0.97 -20.60 -14.61
C LEU A 167 1.49 -22.05 -14.51
N ASN A 168 2.27 -22.33 -13.46
CA ASN A 168 2.80 -23.66 -13.14
C ASN A 168 1.67 -24.67 -13.00
N ASP A 169 0.65 -24.33 -12.21
CA ASP A 169 -0.50 -25.21 -11.96
C ASP A 169 -1.32 -25.45 -13.25
N SER A 170 -1.57 -24.37 -14.02
CA SER A 170 -2.39 -24.47 -15.22
C SER A 170 -1.72 -25.25 -16.36
N LEU A 171 -0.40 -25.13 -16.51
CA LEU A 171 0.39 -25.75 -17.57
C LEU A 171 1.16 -27.00 -17.12
N GLN A 172 1.11 -27.36 -15.85
CA GLN A 172 1.82 -28.52 -15.26
C GLN A 172 3.33 -28.49 -15.59
N LEU A 173 3.97 -27.33 -15.35
CA LEU A 173 5.35 -27.10 -15.75
C LEU A 173 6.37 -27.67 -14.77
N ASP A 174 5.95 -28.06 -13.56
CA ASP A 174 6.88 -28.54 -12.51
C ASP A 174 8.01 -27.54 -12.21
N LEU A 175 7.62 -26.25 -12.13
CA LEU A 175 8.58 -25.17 -11.84
C LEU A 175 8.98 -25.19 -10.38
N LYS A 176 10.27 -25.02 -10.11
CA LYS A 176 10.74 -24.65 -8.80
C LYS A 176 10.83 -23.11 -8.73
N ILE A 177 10.01 -22.50 -7.89
CA ILE A 177 9.98 -21.05 -7.69
C ILE A 177 10.71 -20.76 -6.39
N THR A 178 11.81 -19.99 -6.48
CA THR A 178 12.65 -19.62 -5.34
C THR A 178 12.59 -18.10 -5.16
N GLU A 179 12.03 -17.67 -4.05
CA GLU A 179 12.00 -16.27 -3.65
C GLU A 179 13.27 -15.96 -2.87
N LEU A 180 13.89 -14.83 -3.20
CA LEU A 180 15.08 -14.31 -2.53
C LEU A 180 14.66 -13.11 -1.66
N GLU A 181 14.99 -13.23 -0.38
CA GLU A 181 14.75 -12.20 0.64
C GLU A 181 15.85 -11.14 0.60
N ASP A 182 15.53 -9.90 0.97
CA ASP A 182 16.48 -8.79 1.13
C ASP A 182 17.38 -8.50 -0.10
N VAL A 183 16.91 -8.83 -1.30
CA VAL A 183 17.62 -8.54 -2.55
C VAL A 183 16.80 -7.61 -3.44
N THR A 184 17.50 -6.77 -4.19
CA THR A 184 16.88 -5.98 -5.25
C THR A 184 16.81 -6.77 -6.56
N PHE A 185 16.04 -6.29 -7.54
CA PHE A 185 16.04 -6.88 -8.87
C PHE A 185 17.42 -6.79 -9.53
N GLU A 186 18.14 -5.70 -9.30
CA GLU A 186 19.51 -5.49 -9.79
C GLU A 186 20.48 -6.51 -9.20
N ASP A 187 20.33 -6.88 -7.92
CA ASP A 187 21.14 -7.94 -7.30
C ASP A 187 20.91 -9.30 -7.96
N ILE A 188 19.65 -9.59 -8.32
CA ILE A 188 19.32 -10.82 -9.06
C ILE A 188 19.99 -10.81 -10.44
N LEU A 189 19.96 -9.69 -11.17
CA LEU A 189 20.65 -9.57 -12.45
C LEU A 189 22.16 -9.78 -12.33
N LEU A 190 22.79 -9.23 -11.30
CA LEU A 190 24.22 -9.44 -11.03
C LEU A 190 24.53 -10.90 -10.71
N LYS A 191 23.67 -11.59 -9.97
CA LYS A 191 23.82 -13.02 -9.69
C LYS A 191 23.72 -13.87 -10.97
N ILE A 192 22.84 -13.51 -11.90
CA ILE A 192 22.75 -14.15 -13.22
C ILE A 192 24.04 -13.88 -14.02
N GLU A 193 24.49 -12.63 -14.07
CA GLU A 193 25.72 -12.25 -14.81
C GLU A 193 26.95 -12.98 -14.28
N ASN A 194 27.06 -13.15 -12.98
CA ASN A 194 28.16 -13.86 -12.32
C ASN A 194 28.04 -15.39 -12.43
N GLY A 195 26.94 -15.93 -12.95
CA GLY A 195 26.66 -17.37 -13.00
C GLY A 195 26.38 -18.02 -11.65
N GLU A 196 25.98 -17.25 -10.65
CA GLU A 196 25.58 -17.75 -9.34
C GLU A 196 24.18 -18.39 -9.39
N ILE A 197 23.33 -17.91 -10.28
CA ILE A 197 22.02 -18.44 -10.63
C ILE A 197 21.87 -18.49 -12.15
N PRO A 198 21.08 -19.43 -12.71
CA PRO A 198 20.90 -19.60 -14.16
C PRO A 198 20.17 -18.46 -14.85
#